data_7e0fc20f6872c9ce7a3b6526335327f4
#
_entry.id   7e0fc20f6872c9ce7a3b6526335327f4
#
_cell.length_a   1.000
_cell.length_b   1.000
_cell.length_c   1.000
_cell.angle_alpha   90.00
_cell.angle_beta   90.00
_cell.angle_gamma   90.00
#
_symmetry.space_group_name_H-M   'P 1'
#
loop_
_entity.id
_entity.type
_entity.pdbx_description
1 polymer ?
#
loop_
_entity_poly.entity_id
_entity_poly.type
_entity_poly.pdbx_seq_one_letter_code
_entity_poly.pdbx_strand_id
1 'polypeptide(L)'
;MGRIAGLDLDYTYRQANASNYGRSRDTKGIKYIVVHYTGNNGDTDTGNGNYFANNVVGTSAHYFVDNDSCTQAVADSRVAYHCETRGMKFKCDCRNANSIGVEMCTKKVNGTYYISEKTKLNAVKVVKWLMAKYNIPASKVIRHYDVCGKLCPEPWVRDIKEWQDFKSRLSKKAEETKKKEKKEETEMVTEGKAIVNGKEYKIDRILKDGNNYIKAGNFKNMGFDVGY
;
A
#
# COMPACT_ATOMS: atom_id res chain seq x y z
N MET A 1 4.24 16.64 -6.03
CA MET A 1 3.52 15.41 -6.44
C MET A 1 3.27 15.49 -7.92
N GLY A 2 3.45 14.42 -8.64
CA GLY A 2 3.25 14.30 -10.07
C GLY A 2 2.49 13.03 -10.41
N ARG A 3 2.26 12.78 -11.70
CA ARG A 3 1.74 11.49 -12.18
C ARG A 3 2.78 10.85 -13.09
N ILE A 4 2.88 9.54 -13.03
CA ILE A 4 3.72 8.75 -13.93
C ILE A 4 2.81 7.99 -14.91
N ALA A 5 3.23 7.89 -16.16
CA ALA A 5 2.42 7.26 -17.20
C ALA A 5 2.02 5.83 -16.82
N GLY A 6 0.73 5.52 -16.90
CA GLY A 6 0.17 4.20 -16.61
C GLY A 6 -0.06 3.88 -15.13
N LEU A 7 0.29 4.78 -14.21
CA LEU A 7 -0.02 4.65 -12.79
C LEU A 7 -1.13 5.64 -12.40
N ASP A 8 -2.30 5.11 -12.04
CA ASP A 8 -3.44 5.91 -11.58
C ASP A 8 -3.33 6.16 -10.05
N LEU A 9 -2.26 6.85 -9.65
CA LEU A 9 -1.96 7.21 -8.28
C LEU A 9 -1.00 8.40 -8.28
N ASP A 10 -1.11 9.28 -7.30
CA ASP A 10 -0.14 10.36 -7.10
C ASP A 10 1.23 9.78 -6.77
N TYR A 11 2.26 10.35 -7.39
CA TYR A 11 3.61 9.82 -7.36
C TYR A 11 4.63 10.91 -7.03
N THR A 12 5.64 10.53 -6.24
CA THR A 12 6.81 11.36 -5.92
C THR A 12 8.08 10.52 -6.08
N TYR A 13 9.13 11.11 -6.64
CA TYR A 13 10.48 10.55 -6.59
C TYR A 13 11.28 11.27 -5.50
N ARG A 14 11.74 10.52 -4.50
CA ARG A 14 12.57 11.03 -3.42
C ARG A 14 13.75 10.08 -3.22
N GLN A 15 14.86 10.34 -3.92
CA GLN A 15 16.01 9.44 -3.94
C GLN A 15 16.57 9.22 -2.53
N ALA A 16 16.70 7.94 -2.16
CA ALA A 16 17.36 7.52 -0.94
C ALA A 16 18.85 7.92 -0.94
N ASN A 17 19.45 8.03 0.25
CA ASN A 17 20.89 8.21 0.39
C ASN A 17 21.64 7.10 -0.36
N ALA A 18 22.72 7.46 -1.03
CA ALA A 18 23.49 6.54 -1.89
C ALA A 18 24.03 5.30 -1.14
N SER A 19 24.22 5.40 0.17
CA SER A 19 24.65 4.28 1.02
C SER A 19 23.54 3.26 1.29
N ASN A 20 22.28 3.57 0.98
CA ASN A 20 21.13 2.71 1.25
C ASN A 20 20.78 1.78 0.07
N TYR A 21 21.43 1.90 -1.07
CA TYR A 21 21.19 1.05 -2.23
C TYR A 21 22.48 0.71 -2.96
N GLY A 22 22.43 -0.31 -3.80
CA GLY A 22 23.62 -0.87 -4.45
C GLY A 22 23.83 -0.39 -5.88
N ARG A 23 24.61 -1.19 -6.59
CA ARG A 23 25.04 -0.95 -7.98
C ARG A 23 23.88 -0.75 -8.94
N SER A 24 24.21 -0.20 -10.12
CA SER A 24 23.30 -0.21 -11.27
C SER A 24 23.02 -1.64 -11.73
N ARG A 25 21.84 -1.85 -12.31
CA ARG A 25 21.42 -3.13 -12.90
C ARG A 25 20.70 -2.90 -14.22
N ASP A 26 20.71 -3.89 -15.08
CA ASP A 26 19.80 -3.94 -16.23
C ASP A 26 18.38 -4.30 -15.73
N THR A 27 17.43 -3.47 -16.07
CA THR A 27 16.04 -3.65 -15.69
C THR A 27 15.39 -4.87 -16.36
N LYS A 28 15.93 -5.38 -17.48
CA LYS A 28 15.50 -6.64 -18.10
C LYS A 28 15.74 -7.86 -17.19
N GLY A 29 16.66 -7.74 -16.22
CA GLY A 29 16.93 -8.77 -15.22
C GLY A 29 15.92 -8.80 -14.05
N ILE A 30 14.95 -7.90 -13.99
CA ILE A 30 13.94 -7.85 -12.94
C ILE A 30 12.91 -8.96 -13.20
N LYS A 31 12.77 -9.88 -12.24
CA LYS A 31 11.93 -11.08 -12.35
C LYS A 31 10.85 -11.17 -11.27
N TYR A 32 10.99 -10.40 -10.18
CA TYR A 32 10.13 -10.48 -9.02
C TYR A 32 9.68 -9.09 -8.55
N ILE A 33 8.49 -9.04 -7.98
CA ILE A 33 8.04 -7.95 -7.12
C ILE A 33 7.88 -8.53 -5.73
N VAL A 34 8.55 -7.95 -4.74
CA VAL A 34 8.47 -8.38 -3.35
C VAL A 34 7.69 -7.35 -2.57
N VAL A 35 6.60 -7.77 -1.96
CA VAL A 35 5.78 -6.91 -1.11
C VAL A 35 6.20 -7.03 0.35
N HIS A 36 6.23 -5.88 1.01
CA HIS A 36 6.63 -5.68 2.39
C HIS A 36 5.60 -4.84 3.14
N TYR A 37 5.82 -4.66 4.42
CA TYR A 37 5.15 -3.68 5.25
C TYR A 37 6.21 -2.91 6.04
N THR A 38 5.99 -1.63 6.27
CA THR A 38 6.97 -0.78 6.94
C THR A 38 7.19 -1.14 8.42
N GLY A 39 6.19 -1.74 9.05
CA GLY A 39 6.23 -2.09 10.47
C GLY A 39 6.26 -0.87 11.39
N ASN A 40 5.83 0.28 10.91
CA ASN A 40 5.73 1.53 11.66
C ASN A 40 4.32 1.75 12.21
N ASN A 41 4.19 2.65 13.17
CA ASN A 41 2.89 3.00 13.75
C ASN A 41 2.41 4.37 13.23
N GLY A 42 1.77 4.37 12.07
CA GLY A 42 1.22 5.57 11.45
C GLY A 42 2.27 6.35 10.65
N ASP A 43 2.80 5.73 9.60
CA ASP A 43 3.73 6.35 8.67
C ASP A 43 3.07 6.70 7.33
N THR A 44 3.79 7.46 6.51
CA THR A 44 3.42 7.83 5.16
C THR A 44 4.50 7.46 4.16
N ASP A 45 4.14 7.32 2.89
CA ASP A 45 5.08 7.07 1.79
C ASP A 45 6.14 8.17 1.67
N THR A 46 5.72 9.44 1.77
CA THR A 46 6.60 10.60 1.72
C THR A 46 7.49 10.70 2.96
N GLY A 47 6.97 10.34 4.15
CA GLY A 47 7.75 10.25 5.38
C GLY A 47 8.87 9.22 5.27
N ASN A 48 8.57 8.03 4.74
CA ASN A 48 9.57 7.01 4.47
C ASN A 48 10.58 7.46 3.41
N GLY A 49 10.13 8.06 2.30
CA GLY A 49 11.02 8.63 1.29
C GLY A 49 12.02 9.61 1.87
N ASN A 50 11.57 10.53 2.73
CA ASN A 50 12.41 11.50 3.43
C ASN A 50 13.37 10.82 4.42
N TYR A 51 12.90 9.81 5.17
CA TYR A 51 13.73 9.06 6.10
C TYR A 51 14.92 8.41 5.39
N PHE A 52 14.67 7.66 4.30
CA PHE A 52 15.73 6.99 3.54
C PHE A 52 16.64 7.95 2.77
N ALA A 53 16.14 9.14 2.41
CA ALA A 53 16.95 10.17 1.77
C ALA A 53 17.94 10.84 2.74
N ASN A 54 17.51 11.05 3.98
CA ASN A 54 18.26 11.85 4.95
C ASN A 54 19.11 11.00 5.91
N ASN A 55 18.91 9.68 5.97
CA ASN A 55 19.61 8.79 6.90
C ASN A 55 20.39 7.70 6.16
N VAL A 56 21.51 7.29 6.74
CA VAL A 56 22.30 6.13 6.29
C VAL A 56 21.93 4.95 7.17
N VAL A 57 21.17 4.01 6.62
CA VAL A 57 20.62 2.86 7.36
C VAL A 57 20.98 1.50 6.75
N GLY A 58 21.64 1.50 5.58
CA GLY A 58 22.09 0.28 4.89
C GLY A 58 20.97 -0.63 4.37
N THR A 59 19.72 -0.11 4.32
CA THR A 59 18.54 -0.79 3.78
C THR A 59 17.73 0.20 2.96
N SER A 60 16.85 -0.30 2.09
CA SER A 60 15.91 0.53 1.31
C SER A 60 14.83 -0.32 0.69
N ALA A 61 13.84 0.33 0.07
CA ALA A 61 12.93 -0.27 -0.90
C ALA A 61 12.82 0.63 -2.13
N HIS A 62 12.25 0.09 -3.21
CA HIS A 62 12.06 0.90 -4.41
C HIS A 62 10.87 1.85 -4.23
N TYR A 63 9.75 1.34 -3.70
CA TYR A 63 8.50 2.07 -3.56
C TYR A 63 7.94 1.97 -2.16
N PHE A 64 7.40 3.08 -1.66
CA PHE A 64 6.57 3.18 -0.47
C PHE A 64 5.17 3.61 -0.88
N VAL A 65 4.14 2.99 -0.31
CA VAL A 65 2.74 3.22 -0.70
C VAL A 65 1.90 3.41 0.56
N ASP A 66 1.07 4.44 0.55
CA ASP A 66 0.11 4.70 1.61
C ASP A 66 -1.32 4.89 1.08
N ASN A 67 -2.20 5.53 1.86
CA ASN A 67 -3.58 5.77 1.49
C ASN A 67 -3.75 6.70 0.29
N ASP A 68 -2.79 7.57 0.04
CA ASP A 68 -3.00 8.72 -0.82
C ASP A 68 -2.06 8.73 -2.02
N SER A 69 -0.84 8.17 -1.86
CA SER A 69 0.21 8.30 -2.87
C SER A 69 1.24 7.16 -2.84
N CYS A 70 2.22 7.28 -3.73
CA CYS A 70 3.36 6.40 -3.82
C CYS A 70 4.64 7.23 -3.96
N THR A 71 5.63 6.97 -3.10
CA THR A 71 6.97 7.54 -3.21
C THR A 71 7.96 6.48 -3.69
N GLN A 72 8.65 6.75 -4.80
CA GLN A 72 9.81 5.97 -5.22
C GLN A 72 11.07 6.51 -4.56
N ALA A 73 11.76 5.66 -3.79
CA ALA A 73 12.99 6.03 -3.10
C ALA A 73 14.26 5.51 -3.79
N VAL A 74 14.18 4.40 -4.53
CA VAL A 74 15.31 3.86 -5.30
C VAL A 74 14.86 3.66 -6.74
N ALA A 75 15.66 4.16 -7.70
CA ALA A 75 15.39 3.96 -9.11
C ALA A 75 15.41 2.45 -9.47
N ASP A 76 14.52 2.02 -10.36
CA ASP A 76 14.42 0.62 -10.78
C ASP A 76 15.72 0.07 -11.39
N SER A 77 16.53 0.96 -11.98
CA SER A 77 17.88 0.63 -12.51
C SER A 77 18.95 0.48 -11.43
N ARG A 78 18.60 0.58 -10.16
CA ARG A 78 19.47 0.37 -9.00
C ARG A 78 18.98 -0.81 -8.15
N VAL A 79 19.89 -1.40 -7.40
CA VAL A 79 19.58 -2.51 -6.48
C VAL A 79 19.18 -1.92 -5.13
N ALA A 80 17.91 -1.99 -4.74
CA ALA A 80 17.48 -1.68 -3.37
C ALA A 80 17.80 -2.85 -2.44
N TYR A 81 18.11 -2.56 -1.17
CA TYR A 81 18.42 -3.57 -0.14
C TYR A 81 17.18 -3.89 0.68
N HIS A 82 16.33 -4.82 0.20
CA HIS A 82 15.01 -5.05 0.79
C HIS A 82 14.67 -6.50 1.15
N CYS A 83 15.22 -7.51 0.43
CA CYS A 83 14.74 -8.89 0.60
C CYS A 83 15.83 -9.90 1.01
N GLU A 84 17.08 -9.47 1.14
CA GLU A 84 18.19 -10.33 1.59
C GLU A 84 18.44 -10.12 3.09
N THR A 85 17.74 -10.89 3.93
CA THR A 85 17.89 -10.81 5.39
C THR A 85 19.08 -11.66 5.83
N ARG A 86 20.07 -11.02 6.48
CA ARG A 86 21.27 -11.67 6.98
C ARG A 86 20.92 -12.86 7.90
N GLY A 87 21.58 -14.00 7.67
CA GLY A 87 21.40 -15.22 8.47
C GLY A 87 20.18 -16.06 8.11
N MET A 88 19.32 -15.61 7.18
CA MET A 88 18.17 -16.39 6.70
C MET A 88 18.51 -17.16 5.42
N LYS A 89 17.95 -18.37 5.30
CA LYS A 89 18.09 -19.20 4.08
C LYS A 89 17.06 -18.79 3.04
N PHE A 90 17.49 -18.61 1.81
CA PHE A 90 16.60 -18.35 0.70
C PHE A 90 15.73 -19.57 0.37
N LYS A 91 14.45 -19.32 0.07
CA LYS A 91 13.45 -20.32 -0.32
C LYS A 91 13.20 -20.33 -1.84
N CYS A 92 13.73 -19.32 -2.56
CA CYS A 92 13.58 -19.17 -4.02
C CYS A 92 14.76 -18.39 -4.61
N ASP A 93 14.75 -18.15 -5.92
CA ASP A 93 15.81 -17.43 -6.65
C ASP A 93 15.70 -15.89 -6.55
N CYS A 94 14.73 -15.37 -5.81
CA CYS A 94 14.55 -13.93 -5.64
C CYS A 94 15.72 -13.35 -4.82
N ARG A 95 16.31 -12.25 -5.32
CA ARG A 95 17.38 -11.47 -4.68
C ARG A 95 17.12 -9.98 -4.88
N ASN A 96 17.79 -9.12 -4.12
CA ASN A 96 17.77 -7.68 -4.33
C ASN A 96 18.07 -7.30 -5.78
N ALA A 97 19.02 -8.00 -6.42
CA ALA A 97 19.47 -7.71 -7.77
C ALA A 97 18.41 -7.98 -8.86
N ASN A 98 17.45 -8.87 -8.62
CA ASN A 98 16.45 -9.28 -9.61
C ASN A 98 15.00 -8.99 -9.19
N SER A 99 14.79 -8.11 -8.20
CA SER A 99 13.45 -7.79 -7.69
C SER A 99 13.24 -6.30 -7.47
N ILE A 100 11.97 -5.92 -7.42
CA ILE A 100 11.48 -4.60 -6.98
C ILE A 100 10.82 -4.78 -5.61
N GLY A 101 11.23 -4.00 -4.61
CA GLY A 101 10.59 -3.96 -3.29
C GLY A 101 9.50 -2.89 -3.22
N VAL A 102 8.31 -3.27 -2.75
CA VAL A 102 7.17 -2.38 -2.51
C VAL A 102 6.76 -2.50 -1.04
N GLU A 103 6.92 -1.42 -0.31
CA GLU A 103 6.58 -1.28 1.11
C GLU A 103 5.20 -0.65 1.26
N MET A 104 4.34 -1.28 2.04
CA MET A 104 3.04 -0.72 2.43
C MET A 104 3.15 -0.06 3.79
N CYS A 105 2.74 1.20 3.87
CA CYS A 105 2.67 1.94 5.12
C CYS A 105 1.65 1.32 6.07
N THR A 106 1.93 1.36 7.37
CA THR A 106 1.16 0.69 8.40
C THR A 106 0.83 1.60 9.58
N LYS A 107 -0.14 1.17 10.37
CA LYS A 107 -0.39 1.66 11.72
C LYS A 107 -0.61 0.49 12.66
N LYS A 108 -0.50 0.73 13.97
CA LYS A 108 -0.91 -0.24 14.99
C LYS A 108 -2.33 0.06 15.48
N VAL A 109 -3.12 -1.00 15.59
CA VAL A 109 -4.43 -0.98 16.22
C VAL A 109 -4.41 -2.07 17.28
N ASN A 110 -4.62 -1.72 18.54
CA ASN A 110 -4.55 -2.67 19.68
C ASN A 110 -3.27 -3.52 19.68
N GLY A 111 -2.12 -2.89 19.40
CA GLY A 111 -0.82 -3.56 19.39
C GLY A 111 -0.49 -4.36 18.12
N THR A 112 -1.45 -4.57 17.21
CA THR A 112 -1.30 -5.33 15.96
C THR A 112 -1.09 -4.39 14.78
N TYR A 113 -0.18 -4.74 13.87
CA TYR A 113 0.01 -3.99 12.63
C TYR A 113 -1.16 -4.18 11.69
N TYR A 114 -1.58 -3.07 11.10
CA TYR A 114 -2.70 -2.99 10.17
C TYR A 114 -2.30 -2.24 8.91
N ILE A 115 -2.64 -2.82 7.75
CA ILE A 115 -2.54 -2.17 6.44
C ILE A 115 -3.96 -1.77 6.04
N SER A 116 -4.21 -0.47 5.86
CA SER A 116 -5.54 0.01 5.51
C SER A 116 -5.99 -0.52 4.14
N GLU A 117 -7.29 -0.62 3.94
CA GLU A 117 -7.82 -1.08 2.65
C GLU A 117 -7.39 -0.15 1.51
N LYS A 118 -7.33 1.15 1.74
CA LYS A 118 -6.91 2.14 0.75
C LYS A 118 -5.42 1.96 0.39
N THR A 119 -4.54 1.70 1.37
CA THR A 119 -3.14 1.33 1.11
C THR A 119 -3.03 0.03 0.30
N LYS A 120 -3.83 -0.99 0.62
CA LYS A 120 -3.87 -2.26 -0.15
C LYS A 120 -4.27 -2.02 -1.60
N LEU A 121 -5.31 -1.22 -1.85
CA LEU A 121 -5.78 -0.87 -3.19
C LEU A 121 -4.72 -0.10 -3.98
N ASN A 122 -4.06 0.86 -3.36
CA ASN A 122 -2.97 1.61 -3.99
C ASN A 122 -1.76 0.72 -4.26
N ALA A 123 -1.42 -0.20 -3.35
CA ALA A 123 -0.37 -1.20 -3.58
C ALA A 123 -0.71 -2.13 -4.78
N VAL A 124 -1.99 -2.50 -4.95
CA VAL A 124 -2.45 -3.24 -6.15
C VAL A 124 -2.19 -2.43 -7.42
N LYS A 125 -2.48 -1.12 -7.43
CA LYS A 125 -2.23 -0.24 -8.59
C LYS A 125 -0.74 -0.20 -8.92
N VAL A 126 0.12 0.05 -7.93
CA VAL A 126 1.59 0.10 -8.09
C VAL A 126 2.13 -1.25 -8.59
N VAL A 127 1.72 -2.36 -7.97
CA VAL A 127 2.19 -3.70 -8.35
C VAL A 127 1.72 -4.07 -9.75
N LYS A 128 0.47 -3.81 -10.12
CA LYS A 128 -0.01 -4.05 -11.51
C LYS A 128 0.74 -3.22 -12.55
N TRP A 129 1.01 -1.96 -12.23
CA TRP A 129 1.82 -1.10 -13.10
C TRP A 129 3.23 -1.66 -13.29
N LEU A 130 3.89 -2.11 -12.22
CA LEU A 130 5.21 -2.76 -12.29
C LEU A 130 5.18 -4.10 -13.03
N MET A 131 4.13 -4.91 -12.82
CA MET A 131 3.91 -6.17 -13.56
C MET A 131 3.85 -5.91 -15.07
N ALA A 132 3.09 -4.90 -15.49
CA ALA A 132 2.98 -4.52 -16.90
C ALA A 132 4.31 -3.96 -17.44
N LYS A 133 4.98 -3.09 -16.68
CA LYS A 133 6.24 -2.45 -17.06
C LYS A 133 7.37 -3.45 -17.30
N TYR A 134 7.45 -4.51 -16.49
CA TYR A 134 8.53 -5.49 -16.51
C TYR A 134 8.10 -6.88 -16.98
N ASN A 135 6.90 -7.03 -17.48
CA ASN A 135 6.31 -8.30 -17.90
C ASN A 135 6.42 -9.39 -16.82
N ILE A 136 6.11 -9.02 -15.56
CA ILE A 136 6.20 -9.92 -14.41
C ILE A 136 4.82 -10.55 -14.18
N PRO A 137 4.69 -11.88 -14.22
CA PRO A 137 3.41 -12.55 -13.95
C PRO A 137 3.05 -12.48 -12.46
N ALA A 138 1.75 -12.53 -12.15
CA ALA A 138 1.27 -12.49 -10.76
C ALA A 138 1.89 -13.59 -9.87
N SER A 139 2.32 -14.73 -10.43
CA SER A 139 3.03 -15.80 -9.70
C SER A 139 4.40 -15.35 -9.15
N LYS A 140 5.02 -14.33 -9.75
CA LYS A 140 6.30 -13.75 -9.33
C LYS A 140 6.15 -12.50 -8.44
N VAL A 141 4.93 -12.14 -8.07
CA VAL A 141 4.65 -11.20 -6.98
C VAL A 141 4.57 -12.01 -5.69
N ILE A 142 5.51 -11.81 -4.78
CA ILE A 142 5.72 -12.64 -3.59
C ILE A 142 5.92 -11.76 -2.35
N ARG A 143 5.71 -12.34 -1.16
CA ARG A 143 6.03 -11.67 0.11
C ARG A 143 7.52 -11.83 0.44
N HIS A 144 8.07 -10.97 1.27
CA HIS A 144 9.41 -11.18 1.82
C HIS A 144 9.50 -12.53 2.58
N TYR A 145 8.42 -12.95 3.22
CA TYR A 145 8.30 -14.28 3.83
C TYR A 145 8.57 -15.42 2.84
N ASP A 146 8.11 -15.28 1.61
CA ASP A 146 8.30 -16.30 0.57
C ASP A 146 9.74 -16.33 0.05
N VAL A 147 10.50 -15.23 0.21
CA VAL A 147 11.91 -15.16 -0.16
C VAL A 147 12.80 -15.91 0.85
N CYS A 148 12.65 -15.65 2.15
CA CYS A 148 13.58 -16.15 3.17
C CYS A 148 12.94 -16.53 4.51
N GLY A 149 11.60 -16.45 4.65
CA GLY A 149 10.90 -16.79 5.88
C GLY A 149 10.80 -15.66 6.91
N LYS A 150 11.30 -14.45 6.59
CA LYS A 150 11.07 -13.27 7.44
C LYS A 150 9.58 -13.01 7.61
N LEU A 151 9.13 -12.68 8.81
CA LEU A 151 7.73 -12.33 9.12
C LEU A 151 7.38 -10.97 8.49
N CYS A 152 7.25 -10.94 7.16
CA CYS A 152 7.00 -9.72 6.39
C CYS A 152 6.28 -10.02 5.07
N PRO A 153 5.18 -9.34 4.76
CA PRO A 153 4.38 -8.47 5.64
C PRO A 153 3.73 -9.25 6.78
N GLU A 154 3.95 -8.85 8.02
CA GLU A 154 3.42 -9.58 9.18
C GLU A 154 1.92 -9.79 9.13
N PRO A 155 1.07 -8.78 8.80
CA PRO A 155 -0.38 -8.98 8.69
C PRO A 155 -0.75 -10.11 7.72
N TRP A 156 -0.07 -10.20 6.58
CA TRP A 156 -0.37 -11.18 5.53
C TRP A 156 0.33 -12.53 5.71
N VAL A 157 1.28 -12.62 6.62
CA VAL A 157 1.85 -13.91 7.04
C VAL A 157 1.00 -14.55 8.12
N ARG A 158 0.44 -13.74 9.04
CA ARG A 158 -0.47 -14.20 10.09
C ARG A 158 -1.85 -14.53 9.56
N ASP A 159 -2.38 -13.74 8.64
CA ASP A 159 -3.63 -14.02 7.93
C ASP A 159 -3.38 -14.24 6.44
N ILE A 160 -3.35 -15.50 6.05
CA ILE A 160 -3.13 -15.89 4.66
C ILE A 160 -4.28 -15.46 3.73
N LYS A 161 -5.50 -15.23 4.24
CA LYS A 161 -6.64 -14.78 3.45
C LYS A 161 -6.42 -13.37 2.91
N GLU A 162 -5.81 -12.49 3.69
CA GLU A 162 -5.41 -11.15 3.29
C GLU A 162 -4.42 -11.19 2.09
N TRP A 163 -3.44 -12.08 2.15
CA TRP A 163 -2.52 -12.30 1.04
C TRP A 163 -3.22 -12.86 -0.20
N GLN A 164 -4.10 -13.84 -0.02
CA GLN A 164 -4.86 -14.44 -1.13
C GLN A 164 -5.79 -13.41 -1.80
N ASP A 165 -6.43 -12.55 -1.03
CA ASP A 165 -7.25 -11.47 -1.55
C ASP A 165 -6.41 -10.49 -2.37
N PHE A 166 -5.28 -10.01 -1.84
CA PHE A 166 -4.36 -9.18 -2.60
C PHE A 166 -3.94 -9.82 -3.93
N LYS A 167 -3.55 -11.09 -3.90
CA LYS A 167 -3.19 -11.85 -5.11
C LYS A 167 -4.34 -11.95 -6.11
N SER A 168 -5.55 -12.17 -5.64
CA SER A 168 -6.74 -12.24 -6.49
C SER A 168 -6.99 -10.93 -7.24
N ARG A 169 -6.78 -9.79 -6.57
CA ARG A 169 -6.91 -8.44 -7.14
C ARG A 169 -5.89 -8.19 -8.25
N LEU A 170 -4.69 -8.76 -8.19
CA LEU A 170 -3.68 -8.64 -9.24
C LEU A 170 -4.10 -9.30 -10.56
N SER A 171 -4.88 -10.37 -10.51
CA SER A 171 -5.33 -11.14 -11.68
C SER A 171 -6.59 -10.57 -12.35
N LYS A 172 -7.33 -9.66 -11.70
CA LYS A 172 -8.55 -9.05 -12.24
C LYS A 172 -8.22 -7.93 -13.22
N LYS A 173 -9.02 -7.80 -14.30
CA LYS A 173 -8.91 -6.67 -15.23
C LYS A 173 -9.32 -5.36 -14.54
N ALA A 174 -8.71 -4.23 -14.93
CA ALA A 174 -8.90 -2.90 -14.32
C ALA A 174 -10.37 -2.44 -14.24
N GLU A 175 -11.22 -2.85 -15.19
CA GLU A 175 -12.65 -2.49 -15.21
C GLU A 175 -13.47 -3.20 -14.13
N GLU A 176 -13.13 -4.44 -13.77
CA GLU A 176 -13.81 -5.18 -12.70
C GLU A 176 -13.46 -4.62 -11.31
N THR A 177 -12.23 -4.12 -11.16
CA THR A 177 -11.77 -3.50 -9.90
C THR A 177 -12.54 -2.20 -9.63
N LYS A 178 -12.67 -1.30 -10.63
CA LYS A 178 -13.44 -0.05 -10.50
C LYS A 178 -14.94 -0.28 -10.22
N LYS A 179 -15.51 -1.35 -10.77
CA LYS A 179 -16.91 -1.71 -10.55
C LYS A 179 -17.15 -2.22 -9.12
N LYS A 180 -16.18 -2.96 -8.57
CA LYS A 180 -16.25 -3.50 -7.21
C LYS A 180 -15.99 -2.41 -6.16
N GLU A 181 -15.00 -1.54 -6.39
CA GLU A 181 -14.71 -0.36 -5.55
C GLU A 181 -15.93 0.55 -5.44
N LYS A 182 -16.60 0.85 -6.58
CA LYS A 182 -17.82 1.67 -6.59
C LYS A 182 -19.01 0.99 -5.90
N LYS A 183 -19.07 -0.35 -5.94
CA LYS A 183 -20.11 -1.13 -5.26
C LYS A 183 -19.87 -1.21 -3.75
N GLU A 184 -18.61 -1.40 -3.32
CA GLU A 184 -18.22 -1.40 -1.90
C GLU A 184 -18.41 -0.01 -1.26
N GLU A 185 -18.13 1.08 -1.99
CA GLU A 185 -18.43 2.45 -1.53
C GLU A 185 -19.95 2.70 -1.37
N THR A 186 -20.77 2.08 -2.21
CA THR A 186 -22.23 2.25 -2.18
C THR A 186 -22.88 1.32 -1.15
N GLU A 187 -22.31 0.15 -0.87
CA GLU A 187 -22.85 -0.84 0.09
C GLU A 187 -22.54 -0.47 1.56
N MET A 188 -21.66 0.48 1.82
CA MET A 188 -21.32 0.93 3.20
C MET A 188 -22.15 2.11 3.69
N VAL A 189 -23.08 2.62 2.90
CA VAL A 189 -24.03 3.65 3.36
C VAL A 189 -25.20 2.96 4.03
N THR A 190 -25.32 3.10 5.35
CA THR A 190 -26.44 2.58 6.13
C THR A 190 -27.29 3.73 6.64
N GLU A 191 -28.62 3.57 6.58
CA GLU A 191 -29.52 4.50 7.23
C GLU A 191 -29.40 4.36 8.76
N GLY A 192 -29.37 5.49 9.43
CA GLY A 192 -29.35 5.58 10.88
C GLY A 192 -30.30 6.68 11.36
N LYS A 193 -30.41 6.81 12.68
CA LYS A 193 -31.18 7.86 13.32
C LYS A 193 -30.28 8.67 14.23
N ALA A 194 -30.46 10.00 14.25
CA ALA A 194 -29.84 10.89 15.22
C ALA A 194 -30.92 11.68 15.93
N ILE A 195 -30.77 11.93 17.22
CA ILE A 195 -31.66 12.77 18.00
C ILE A 195 -30.90 14.05 18.34
N VAL A 196 -31.43 15.20 17.88
CA VAL A 196 -30.84 16.51 18.14
C VAL A 196 -31.97 17.39 18.75
N ASN A 197 -31.74 17.90 19.95
CA ASN A 197 -32.70 18.71 20.69
C ASN A 197 -34.10 18.03 20.80
N GLY A 198 -34.11 16.71 21.04
CA GLY A 198 -35.35 15.92 21.19
C GLY A 198 -36.06 15.57 19.88
N LYS A 199 -35.54 16.00 18.73
CA LYS A 199 -36.12 15.72 17.42
C LYS A 199 -35.30 14.64 16.71
N GLU A 200 -36.01 13.63 16.16
CA GLU A 200 -35.37 12.53 15.40
C GLU A 200 -35.13 12.93 13.94
N TYR A 201 -33.96 12.62 13.44
CA TYR A 201 -33.53 12.82 12.05
C TYR A 201 -33.01 11.50 11.45
N LYS A 202 -33.39 11.23 10.20
CA LYS A 202 -32.75 10.18 9.42
C LYS A 202 -31.40 10.66 8.94
N ILE A 203 -30.37 9.81 9.08
CA ILE A 203 -29.00 10.11 8.68
C ILE A 203 -28.42 8.98 7.83
N ASP A 204 -27.61 9.35 6.83
CA ASP A 204 -26.76 8.40 6.13
C ASP A 204 -25.45 8.20 6.92
N ARG A 205 -25.22 7.00 7.38
CA ARG A 205 -23.95 6.60 8.02
C ARG A 205 -23.09 5.85 7.03
N ILE A 206 -21.82 6.20 7.01
CA ILE A 206 -20.79 5.47 6.30
C ILE A 206 -19.91 4.80 7.35
N LEU A 207 -19.87 3.47 7.38
CA LEU A 207 -18.90 2.73 8.18
C LEU A 207 -17.61 2.58 7.37
N LYS A 208 -16.54 3.21 7.83
CA LYS A 208 -15.24 3.15 7.15
C LYS A 208 -14.12 3.03 8.17
N ASP A 209 -13.22 2.07 7.96
CA ASP A 209 -12.06 1.82 8.83
C ASP A 209 -12.42 1.65 10.32
N GLY A 210 -13.57 1.06 10.62
CA GLY A 210 -14.10 0.88 11.97
C GLY A 210 -14.69 2.15 12.61
N ASN A 211 -14.79 3.25 11.85
CA ASN A 211 -15.39 4.51 12.30
C ASN A 211 -16.71 4.78 11.59
N ASN A 212 -17.66 5.37 12.31
CA ASN A 212 -18.91 5.86 11.74
C ASN A 212 -18.73 7.31 11.30
N TYR A 213 -19.02 7.58 10.03
CA TYR A 213 -19.08 8.94 9.48
C TYR A 213 -20.53 9.29 9.15
N ILE A 214 -20.89 10.54 9.34
CA ILE A 214 -22.19 11.09 8.96
C ILE A 214 -21.95 12.05 7.79
N LYS A 215 -22.75 11.95 6.71
CA LYS A 215 -22.63 12.88 5.59
C LYS A 215 -22.87 14.32 6.06
N ALA A 216 -22.03 15.26 5.61
CA ALA A 216 -22.13 16.68 5.95
C ALA A 216 -23.52 17.27 5.65
N GLY A 217 -24.19 16.83 4.57
CA GLY A 217 -25.55 17.21 4.24
C GLY A 217 -26.59 16.89 5.34
N ASN A 218 -26.38 15.84 6.12
CA ASN A 218 -27.26 15.49 7.23
C ASN A 218 -27.16 16.52 8.38
N PHE A 219 -25.97 17.06 8.65
CA PHE A 219 -25.79 18.13 9.64
C PHE A 219 -26.52 19.41 9.25
N LYS A 220 -26.51 19.75 7.96
CA LYS A 220 -27.27 20.90 7.43
C LYS A 220 -28.76 20.74 7.63
N ASN A 221 -29.30 19.53 7.42
CA ASN A 221 -30.71 19.22 7.67
C ASN A 221 -31.10 19.27 9.16
N MET A 222 -30.12 19.13 10.06
CA MET A 222 -30.29 19.25 11.52
C MET A 222 -30.10 20.70 12.02
N GLY A 223 -29.83 21.66 11.12
CA GLY A 223 -29.64 23.07 11.47
C GLY A 223 -28.24 23.46 11.91
N PHE A 224 -27.23 22.60 11.65
CA PHE A 224 -25.83 22.94 11.89
C PHE A 224 -25.20 23.64 10.68
N ASP A 225 -24.44 24.69 10.94
CA ASP A 225 -23.61 25.32 9.91
C ASP A 225 -22.37 24.44 9.65
N VAL A 226 -22.29 23.89 8.45
CA VAL A 226 -21.14 23.11 7.99
C VAL A 226 -20.37 23.98 7.01
N GLY A 227 -19.37 24.73 7.50
CA GLY A 227 -18.42 25.44 6.64
C GLY A 227 -17.68 24.46 5.72
N TYR A 228 -17.45 24.89 4.49
CA TYR A 228 -16.60 24.19 3.50
C TYR A 228 -15.21 24.80 3.50
#